data_7d78bed4407eed6c4236a2936ef169ab
#
_entry.id   7d78bed4407eed6c4236a2936ef169ab
#
_cell.length_a   1.000
_cell.length_b   1.000
_cell.length_c   1.000
_cell.angle_alpha   90.00
_cell.angle_beta   90.00
_cell.angle_gamma   90.00
#
_symmetry.space_group_name_H-M   'P 1'
#
loop_
_entity.id
_entity.type
_entity.pdbx_description
1 polymer ?
#
loop_
_entity_poly.entity_id
_entity_poly.type
_entity_poly.pdbx_seq_one_letter_code
_entity_poly.pdbx_strand_id
1 'polypeptide(L)'
;ITGTKKNTFAEAYSEKSLEMCREVFMRMDRKDVKSDEFLMVASYMGGLSLTYSEVGVCHALSYGLGKVLEIHHCIANCIAFDKLEDVYGDYVQEFKGMVAHNKVHIPQGLAKDWSEETISAMAEVAYNLPHMWDHAFGPDWQKVLDRERIKGWYRRM
;
A
#
# COMPACT_ATOMS: atom_id res chain seq x y z
N ILE A 1 -10.32 1.92 -3.59
CA ILE A 1 -11.47 1.81 -2.66
C ILE A 1 -11.51 3.00 -1.69
N THR A 2 -10.45 3.30 -0.96
CA THR A 2 -10.44 4.33 0.10
C THR A 2 -10.14 5.76 -0.37
N GLY A 3 -9.66 5.95 -1.60
CA GLY A 3 -9.27 7.25 -2.12
C GLY A 3 -10.44 8.18 -2.43
N THR A 4 -10.16 9.48 -2.52
CA THR A 4 -11.15 10.52 -2.84
C THR A 4 -11.42 10.66 -4.34
N LYS A 5 -10.40 10.39 -5.18
CA LYS A 5 -10.51 10.41 -6.65
C LYS A 5 -10.85 9.01 -7.17
N LYS A 6 -12.12 8.70 -7.21
CA LYS A 6 -12.64 7.43 -7.70
C LYS A 6 -13.96 7.62 -8.42
N ASN A 7 -14.30 6.65 -9.25
CA ASN A 7 -15.58 6.58 -9.95
C ASN A 7 -16.07 5.13 -9.95
N THR A 8 -17.27 4.90 -10.48
CA THR A 8 -17.89 3.57 -10.52
C THR A 8 -17.00 2.50 -11.19
N PHE A 9 -16.21 2.86 -12.22
CA PHE A 9 -15.29 1.91 -12.84
C PHE A 9 -14.15 1.52 -11.90
N ALA A 10 -13.52 2.52 -11.24
CA ALA A 10 -12.46 2.26 -10.26
C ALA A 10 -12.97 1.37 -9.12
N GLU A 11 -14.18 1.63 -8.62
CA GLU A 11 -14.81 0.84 -7.56
C GLU A 11 -15.07 -0.60 -8.01
N ALA A 12 -15.73 -0.80 -9.14
CA ALA A 12 -16.05 -2.13 -9.66
C ALA A 12 -14.79 -2.99 -9.89
N TYR A 13 -13.75 -2.41 -10.50
CA TYR A 13 -12.50 -3.12 -10.73
C TYR A 13 -11.72 -3.42 -9.44
N SER A 14 -11.67 -2.48 -8.49
CA SER A 14 -10.97 -2.69 -7.22
C SER A 14 -11.67 -3.72 -6.33
N GLU A 15 -13.00 -3.69 -6.26
CA GLU A 15 -13.79 -4.66 -5.52
C GLU A 15 -13.59 -6.07 -6.08
N LYS A 16 -13.65 -6.21 -7.41
CA LYS A 16 -13.43 -7.51 -8.04
C LYS A 16 -12.00 -8.03 -7.85
N SER A 17 -11.00 -7.15 -7.98
CA SER A 17 -9.61 -7.50 -7.72
C SER A 17 -9.43 -7.99 -6.28
N LEU A 18 -9.99 -7.27 -5.30
CA LEU A 18 -9.88 -7.64 -3.89
C LEU A 18 -10.63 -8.95 -3.58
N GLU A 19 -11.82 -9.17 -4.13
CA GLU A 19 -12.56 -10.43 -4.01
C GLU A 19 -11.72 -11.62 -4.49
N MET A 20 -11.08 -11.49 -5.67
CA MET A 20 -10.24 -12.55 -6.24
C MET A 20 -8.98 -12.78 -5.39
N CYS A 21 -8.35 -11.74 -4.86
CA CYS A 21 -7.23 -11.86 -3.94
C CYS A 21 -7.65 -12.59 -2.65
N ARG A 22 -8.81 -12.26 -2.08
CA ARG A 22 -9.36 -12.97 -0.91
C ARG A 22 -9.55 -14.44 -1.18
N GLU A 23 -10.11 -14.79 -2.32
CA GLU A 23 -10.32 -16.19 -2.71
C GLU A 23 -8.99 -16.93 -2.77
N VAL A 24 -8.00 -16.38 -3.48
CA VAL A 24 -6.69 -17.03 -3.65
C VAL A 24 -5.94 -17.13 -2.33
N PHE A 25 -5.82 -16.03 -1.57
CA PHE A 25 -4.96 -16.00 -0.39
C PHE A 25 -5.57 -16.68 0.84
N MET A 26 -6.89 -16.90 0.87
CA MET A 26 -7.56 -17.48 2.04
C MET A 26 -8.16 -18.85 1.80
N ARG A 27 -8.45 -19.25 0.53
CA ARG A 27 -9.24 -20.45 0.26
C ARG A 27 -8.65 -21.39 -0.76
N MET A 28 -7.83 -20.92 -1.71
CA MET A 28 -7.27 -21.75 -2.78
C MET A 28 -5.92 -22.35 -2.38
N ASP A 29 -5.58 -23.49 -2.97
CA ASP A 29 -4.20 -23.99 -2.94
C ASP A 29 -3.33 -23.11 -3.85
N ARG A 30 -2.27 -22.53 -3.27
CA ARG A 30 -1.31 -21.66 -3.96
C ARG A 30 -0.48 -22.38 -5.04
N LYS A 31 -0.52 -23.70 -5.08
CA LYS A 31 0.12 -24.52 -6.11
C LYS A 31 -0.80 -24.87 -7.28
N ASP A 32 -2.08 -24.51 -7.19
CA ASP A 32 -3.04 -24.73 -8.26
C ASP A 32 -2.86 -23.69 -9.37
N VAL A 33 -2.81 -24.13 -10.62
CA VAL A 33 -2.78 -23.27 -11.82
C VAL A 33 -3.94 -22.26 -11.81
N LYS A 34 -5.11 -22.66 -11.31
CA LYS A 34 -6.27 -21.77 -11.16
C LYS A 34 -6.00 -20.61 -10.20
N SER A 35 -5.16 -20.81 -9.18
CA SER A 35 -4.70 -19.75 -8.29
C SER A 35 -3.90 -18.67 -9.04
N ASP A 36 -3.03 -19.10 -9.95
CA ASP A 36 -2.22 -18.18 -10.77
C ASP A 36 -3.09 -17.42 -11.78
N GLU A 37 -4.06 -18.09 -12.40
CA GLU A 37 -5.03 -17.43 -13.28
C GLU A 37 -5.81 -16.35 -12.55
N PHE A 38 -6.31 -16.65 -11.34
CA PHE A 38 -7.05 -15.68 -10.52
C PHE A 38 -6.18 -14.49 -10.12
N LEU A 39 -4.92 -14.71 -9.74
CA LEU A 39 -3.99 -13.62 -9.39
C LEU A 39 -3.66 -12.75 -10.60
N MET A 40 -3.48 -13.35 -11.79
CA MET A 40 -3.25 -12.59 -13.01
C MET A 40 -4.44 -11.68 -13.33
N VAL A 41 -5.65 -12.21 -13.26
CA VAL A 41 -6.87 -11.42 -13.48
C VAL A 41 -7.06 -10.37 -12.39
N ALA A 42 -6.83 -10.71 -11.11
CA ALA A 42 -6.89 -9.75 -10.00
C ALA A 42 -5.90 -8.60 -10.17
N SER A 43 -4.67 -8.89 -10.58
CA SER A 43 -3.65 -7.88 -10.88
C SER A 43 -4.06 -6.96 -12.03
N TYR A 44 -4.61 -7.53 -13.11
CA TYR A 44 -5.12 -6.77 -14.25
C TYR A 44 -6.27 -5.84 -13.84
N MET A 45 -7.25 -6.36 -13.07
CA MET A 45 -8.37 -5.57 -12.54
C MET A 45 -7.88 -4.45 -11.62
N GLY A 46 -6.92 -4.73 -10.75
CA GLY A 46 -6.28 -3.72 -9.92
C GLY A 46 -5.62 -2.61 -10.73
N GLY A 47 -4.90 -2.97 -11.80
CA GLY A 47 -4.32 -2.02 -12.75
C GLY A 47 -5.36 -1.16 -13.45
N LEU A 48 -6.47 -1.77 -13.91
CA LEU A 48 -7.59 -1.02 -14.48
C LEU A 48 -8.21 -0.04 -13.47
N SER A 49 -8.35 -0.47 -12.21
CA SER A 49 -8.84 0.43 -11.15
C SER A 49 -7.97 1.68 -11.03
N LEU A 50 -6.65 1.52 -11.08
CA LEU A 50 -5.70 2.65 -11.03
C LEU A 50 -5.82 3.59 -12.23
N THR A 51 -6.21 3.08 -13.39
CA THR A 51 -6.44 3.91 -14.60
C THR A 51 -7.60 4.90 -14.40
N TYR A 52 -8.57 4.54 -13.57
CA TYR A 52 -9.75 5.38 -13.27
C TYR A 52 -9.69 6.08 -11.90
N SER A 53 -8.57 5.94 -11.19
CA SER A 53 -8.35 6.57 -9.88
C SER A 53 -6.90 7.05 -9.75
N GLU A 54 -6.28 6.86 -8.60
CA GLU A 54 -4.89 7.19 -8.34
C GLU A 54 -4.37 6.31 -7.19
N VAL A 55 -3.07 6.25 -7.00
CA VAL A 55 -2.44 5.62 -5.84
C VAL A 55 -2.36 6.60 -4.67
N GLY A 56 -2.33 6.09 -3.45
CA GLY A 56 -2.41 6.92 -2.23
C GLY A 56 -1.22 6.73 -1.29
N VAL A 57 -1.51 6.84 0.02
CA VAL A 57 -0.52 6.87 1.13
C VAL A 57 0.50 5.75 1.07
N CYS A 58 0.04 4.51 0.88
CA CYS A 58 0.92 3.34 0.83
C CYS A 58 2.01 3.48 -0.25
N HIS A 59 1.61 3.88 -1.46
CA HIS A 59 2.56 4.09 -2.56
C HIS A 59 3.49 5.28 -2.29
N ALA A 60 3.00 6.39 -1.75
CA ALA A 60 3.85 7.52 -1.41
C ALA A 60 4.97 7.11 -0.46
N LEU A 61 4.66 6.34 0.58
CA LEU A 61 5.65 5.82 1.52
C LEU A 61 6.58 4.78 0.87
N SER A 62 6.05 3.89 0.02
CA SER A 62 6.87 2.89 -0.68
C SER A 62 7.91 3.52 -1.61
N TYR A 63 7.61 4.67 -2.20
CA TYR A 63 8.60 5.42 -3.01
C TYR A 63 9.76 5.94 -2.15
N GLY A 64 9.50 6.39 -0.92
CA GLY A 64 10.58 6.75 0.02
C GLY A 64 11.50 5.57 0.33
N LEU A 65 10.90 4.40 0.66
CA LEU A 65 11.65 3.17 0.90
C LEU A 65 12.45 2.71 -0.32
N GLY A 66 11.83 2.74 -1.49
CA GLY A 66 12.48 2.31 -2.74
C GLY A 66 13.61 3.22 -3.16
N LYS A 67 13.42 4.55 -3.05
CA LYS A 67 14.41 5.53 -3.53
C LYS A 67 15.59 5.72 -2.59
N VAL A 68 15.38 5.62 -1.28
CA VAL A 68 16.42 5.89 -0.28
C VAL A 68 17.13 4.60 0.17
N LEU A 69 16.39 3.49 0.26
CA LEU A 69 16.91 2.22 0.77
C LEU A 69 16.98 1.12 -0.31
N GLU A 70 16.63 1.45 -1.55
CA GLU A 70 16.64 0.51 -2.69
C GLU A 70 15.77 -0.75 -2.48
N ILE A 71 14.77 -0.67 -1.59
CA ILE A 71 13.85 -1.77 -1.34
C ILE A 71 12.94 -1.97 -2.56
N HIS A 72 12.83 -3.21 -3.03
CA HIS A 72 11.98 -3.55 -4.17
C HIS A 72 10.53 -3.08 -3.94
N HIS A 73 9.92 -2.47 -4.97
CA HIS A 73 8.64 -1.77 -4.87
C HIS A 73 7.52 -2.59 -4.22
N CYS A 74 7.35 -3.86 -4.60
CA CYS A 74 6.31 -4.72 -4.03
C CYS A 74 6.53 -4.97 -2.53
N ILE A 75 7.79 -5.17 -2.11
CA ILE A 75 8.15 -5.38 -0.70
C ILE A 75 7.95 -4.07 0.08
N ALA A 76 8.37 -2.93 -0.49
CA ALA A 76 8.17 -1.62 0.10
C ALA A 76 6.68 -1.30 0.34
N ASN A 77 5.81 -1.65 -0.61
CA ASN A 77 4.36 -1.52 -0.44
C ASN A 77 3.84 -2.41 0.71
N CYS A 78 4.29 -3.66 0.82
CA CYS A 78 3.88 -4.54 1.92
C CYS A 78 4.33 -4.01 3.29
N ILE A 79 5.59 -3.52 3.39
CA ILE A 79 6.12 -2.92 4.62
C ILE A 79 5.30 -1.68 5.02
N ALA A 80 5.04 -0.78 4.06
CA ALA A 80 4.28 0.43 4.31
C ALA A 80 2.83 0.11 4.71
N PHE A 81 2.15 -0.77 3.95
CA PHE A 81 0.75 -1.10 4.18
C PHE A 81 0.52 -1.73 5.55
N ASP A 82 1.43 -2.59 6.01
CA ASP A 82 1.37 -3.23 7.33
C ASP A 82 1.30 -2.23 8.51
N LYS A 83 1.73 -1.00 8.32
CA LYS A 83 1.80 0.05 9.36
C LYS A 83 0.75 1.16 9.23
N LEU A 84 -0.17 1.04 8.28
CA LEU A 84 -1.14 2.09 7.94
C LEU A 84 -2.57 1.79 8.43
N GLU A 85 -2.72 1.21 9.62
CA GLU A 85 -4.02 0.94 10.24
C GLU A 85 -4.84 2.23 10.48
N ASP A 86 -4.14 3.32 10.81
CA ASP A 86 -4.74 4.65 10.99
C ASP A 86 -5.26 5.28 9.68
N VAL A 87 -4.89 4.72 8.54
CA VAL A 87 -5.33 5.19 7.21
C VAL A 87 -6.34 4.22 6.58
N TYR A 88 -6.08 2.93 6.65
CA TYR A 88 -6.83 1.91 5.91
C TYR A 88 -7.69 0.99 6.80
N GLY A 89 -7.60 1.13 8.13
CA GLY A 89 -8.45 0.40 9.06
C GLY A 89 -8.40 -1.11 8.88
N ASP A 90 -9.58 -1.72 8.77
CA ASP A 90 -9.74 -3.18 8.70
C ASP A 90 -9.06 -3.83 7.49
N TYR A 91 -8.80 -3.10 6.40
CA TYR A 91 -8.05 -3.62 5.26
C TYR A 91 -6.61 -4.04 5.64
N VAL A 92 -5.99 -3.36 6.59
CA VAL A 92 -4.66 -3.75 7.09
C VAL A 92 -4.75 -5.03 7.92
N GLN A 93 -5.79 -5.20 8.73
CA GLN A 93 -6.00 -6.44 9.48
C GLN A 93 -6.26 -7.62 8.56
N GLU A 94 -7.06 -7.42 7.51
CA GLU A 94 -7.31 -8.44 6.48
C GLU A 94 -6.00 -8.84 5.77
N PHE A 95 -5.19 -7.86 5.37
CA PHE A 95 -3.88 -8.10 4.78
C PHE A 95 -2.97 -8.92 5.70
N LYS A 96 -2.88 -8.55 6.98
CA LYS A 96 -2.11 -9.31 7.98
C LYS A 96 -2.62 -10.75 8.11
N GLY A 97 -3.92 -10.95 8.05
CA GLY A 97 -4.52 -12.29 8.01
C GLY A 97 -4.07 -13.12 6.81
N MET A 98 -4.08 -12.53 5.61
CA MET A 98 -3.59 -13.18 4.39
C MET A 98 -2.11 -13.53 4.47
N VAL A 99 -1.28 -12.59 4.97
CA VAL A 99 0.16 -12.77 5.17
C VAL A 99 0.43 -13.95 6.12
N ALA A 100 -0.25 -13.98 7.26
CA ALA A 100 -0.10 -15.04 8.25
C ALA A 100 -0.56 -16.39 7.73
N HIS A 101 -1.73 -16.45 7.06
CA HIS A 101 -2.28 -17.68 6.48
C HIS A 101 -1.33 -18.32 5.47
N ASN A 102 -0.71 -17.50 4.63
CA ASN A 102 0.21 -17.94 3.58
C ASN A 102 1.67 -18.05 4.06
N LYS A 103 1.95 -17.80 5.34
CA LYS A 103 3.30 -17.85 5.94
C LYS A 103 4.31 -16.97 5.20
N VAL A 104 3.85 -15.83 4.69
CA VAL A 104 4.70 -14.85 4.03
C VAL A 104 5.46 -14.05 5.09
N HIS A 105 6.75 -13.83 4.87
CA HIS A 105 7.56 -12.98 5.75
C HIS A 105 7.61 -11.55 5.19
N ILE A 106 7.10 -10.60 5.95
CA ILE A 106 7.30 -9.17 5.70
C ILE A 106 8.31 -8.65 6.71
N PRO A 107 9.39 -7.97 6.28
CA PRO A 107 10.37 -7.40 7.20
C PRO A 107 9.73 -6.46 8.23
N GLN A 108 10.12 -6.59 9.49
CA GLN A 108 9.58 -5.84 10.61
C GLN A 108 10.70 -5.17 11.42
N GLY A 109 10.37 -4.02 12.03
CA GLY A 109 11.28 -3.32 12.94
C GLY A 109 12.52 -2.75 12.26
N LEU A 110 12.41 -2.42 10.97
CA LEU A 110 13.52 -1.87 10.18
C LEU A 110 13.94 -0.48 10.66
N ALA A 111 12.98 0.30 11.16
CA ALA A 111 13.22 1.69 11.58
C ALA A 111 14.25 1.85 12.71
N LYS A 112 14.48 0.81 13.50
CA LYS A 112 15.50 0.82 14.58
C LYS A 112 16.93 0.98 14.06
N ASP A 113 17.16 0.61 12.80
CA ASP A 113 18.47 0.68 12.15
C ASP A 113 18.61 1.94 11.25
N TRP A 114 17.59 2.80 11.19
CA TRP A 114 17.58 4.01 10.36
C TRP A 114 17.96 5.25 11.16
N SER A 115 18.84 6.05 10.59
CA SER A 115 19.14 7.38 11.14
C SER A 115 17.96 8.35 10.91
N GLU A 116 17.91 9.42 11.68
CA GLU A 116 16.90 10.48 11.49
C GLU A 116 17.07 11.19 10.13
N GLU A 117 18.28 11.24 9.59
CA GLU A 117 18.56 11.76 8.24
C GLU A 117 17.93 10.85 7.18
N THR A 118 18.05 9.52 7.35
CA THR A 118 17.45 8.52 6.46
C THR A 118 15.92 8.65 6.46
N ILE A 119 15.32 8.73 7.65
CA ILE A 119 13.87 8.92 7.82
C ILE A 119 13.42 10.24 7.18
N SER A 120 14.19 11.31 7.37
CA SER A 120 13.90 12.62 6.77
C SER A 120 13.98 12.59 5.25
N ALA A 121 14.99 11.92 4.68
CA ALA A 121 15.13 11.75 3.23
C ALA A 121 13.95 10.98 2.63
N MET A 122 13.52 9.87 3.26
CA MET A 122 12.33 9.13 2.83
C MET A 122 11.06 9.97 2.92
N ALA A 123 10.89 10.73 4.00
CA ALA A 123 9.73 11.60 4.19
C ALA A 123 9.68 12.72 3.14
N GLU A 124 10.84 13.27 2.75
CA GLU A 124 10.91 14.29 1.70
C GLU A 124 10.53 13.72 0.33
N VAL A 125 10.99 12.51 0.00
CA VAL A 125 10.57 11.80 -1.23
C VAL A 125 9.05 11.63 -1.25
N ALA A 126 8.48 11.11 -0.17
CA ALA A 126 7.04 10.88 -0.07
C ALA A 126 6.24 12.19 -0.10
N TYR A 127 6.65 13.22 0.63
CA TYR A 127 5.96 14.51 0.68
C TYR A 127 5.85 15.19 -0.69
N ASN A 128 6.87 15.03 -1.54
CA ASN A 128 6.92 15.61 -2.89
C ASN A 128 6.11 14.81 -3.95
N LEU A 129 5.11 14.04 -3.52
CA LEU A 129 4.15 13.33 -4.37
C LEU A 129 2.71 13.85 -4.14
N PRO A 130 2.44 15.13 -4.41
CA PRO A 130 1.19 15.78 -4.03
C PRO A 130 -0.07 15.13 -4.61
N HIS A 131 0.01 14.53 -5.80
CA HIS A 131 -1.11 13.82 -6.43
C HIS A 131 -1.60 12.63 -5.59
N MET A 132 -0.69 11.92 -4.91
CA MET A 132 -1.03 10.78 -4.05
C MET A 132 -1.69 11.24 -2.75
N TRP A 133 -1.24 12.35 -2.18
CA TRP A 133 -1.83 12.95 -1.00
C TRP A 133 -3.19 13.56 -1.28
N ASP A 134 -3.34 14.23 -2.42
CA ASP A 134 -4.60 14.76 -2.89
C ASP A 134 -5.64 13.63 -3.10
N HIS A 135 -5.22 12.49 -3.65
CA HIS A 135 -6.08 11.31 -3.74
C HIS A 135 -6.47 10.74 -2.37
N ALA A 136 -5.53 10.74 -1.41
CA ALA A 136 -5.76 10.17 -0.08
C ALA A 136 -6.63 11.06 0.82
N PHE A 137 -6.35 12.37 0.84
CA PHE A 137 -6.90 13.31 1.82
C PHE A 137 -7.63 14.51 1.20
N GLY A 138 -7.69 14.60 -0.13
CA GLY A 138 -8.28 15.71 -0.87
C GLY A 138 -7.31 16.88 -1.11
N PRO A 139 -7.79 17.94 -1.81
CA PRO A 139 -6.93 19.03 -2.28
C PRO A 139 -6.29 19.85 -1.17
N ASP A 140 -6.84 19.79 0.03
CA ASP A 140 -6.35 20.49 1.23
C ASP A 140 -5.45 19.61 2.11
N TRP A 141 -4.86 18.55 1.57
CA TRP A 141 -4.08 17.56 2.33
C TRP A 141 -2.98 18.17 3.21
N GLN A 142 -2.38 19.30 2.82
CA GLN A 142 -1.35 19.98 3.62
C GLN A 142 -1.85 20.51 4.97
N LYS A 143 -3.18 20.62 5.15
CA LYS A 143 -3.78 21.01 6.44
C LYS A 143 -3.78 19.87 7.45
N VAL A 144 -3.69 18.63 6.96
CA VAL A 144 -3.79 17.40 7.79
C VAL A 144 -2.52 16.55 7.77
N LEU A 145 -1.59 16.84 6.86
CA LEU A 145 -0.37 16.08 6.66
C LEU A 145 0.83 17.01 6.55
N ASP A 146 1.80 16.79 7.41
CA ASP A 146 3.11 17.40 7.37
C ASP A 146 4.22 16.33 7.29
N ARG A 147 5.48 16.77 7.21
CA ARG A 147 6.64 15.88 7.15
C ARG A 147 6.79 15.05 8.43
N GLU A 148 6.45 15.59 9.59
CA GLU A 148 6.58 14.87 10.86
C GLU A 148 5.56 13.72 10.97
N ARG A 149 4.35 13.90 10.47
CA ARG A 149 3.38 12.80 10.38
C ARG A 149 3.89 11.68 9.47
N ILE A 150 4.49 12.03 8.32
CA ILE A 150 5.10 11.05 7.40
C ILE A 150 6.27 10.32 8.07
N LYS A 151 7.17 11.03 8.75
CA LYS A 151 8.25 10.42 9.55
C LYS A 151 7.70 9.48 10.63
N GLY A 152 6.58 9.86 11.25
CA GLY A 152 5.89 9.01 12.22
C GLY A 152 5.49 7.65 11.67
N TRP A 153 5.06 7.57 10.40
CA TRP A 153 4.79 6.29 9.75
C TRP A 153 6.07 5.49 9.49
N TYR A 154 7.14 6.12 9.00
CA TYR A 154 8.43 5.43 8.81
C TYR A 154 9.01 4.89 10.12
N ARG A 155 8.93 5.65 11.23
CA ARG A 155 9.41 5.19 12.56
C ARG A 155 8.67 3.97 13.11
N ARG A 156 7.50 3.62 12.55
CA ARG A 156 6.73 2.41 12.93
C ARG A 156 7.09 1.16 12.10
N MET A 157 7.90 1.29 11.05
CA MET A 157 8.33 0.21 10.15
C MET A 157 9.59 -0.51 10.70
#